data_746404bc16652fd8590492344c54c4f2
#
_entry.id   746404bc16652fd8590492344c54c4f2
#
_cell.length_a   1.000
_cell.length_b   1.000
_cell.length_c   1.000
_cell.angle_alpha   90.00
_cell.angle_beta   90.00
_cell.angle_gamma   90.00
#
_symmetry.space_group_name_H-M   'P 1'
#
loop_
_entity.id
_entity.type
_entity.pdbx_description
1 polymer ?
#
loop_
_entity_poly.entity_id
_entity_poly.type
_entity_poly.pdbx_seq_one_letter_code
_entity_poly.pdbx_strand_id
1 'polypeptide(L)'
;MERRSLLQTFAKTLPPLPLLLIIGAMLLIPTTLQAQGSAKLNYRSIITKAGLKESILFLSGKECGGRASGTRGLEHARELILHRFRDCGLLPLDGCYTKGFPIDSAIVGRNVVGMIPSARPSGKYIIICAHFDNIGILGGKLYPGADANASGVAALIELVRASGRMYKNGIRPRHNIVFAALDGKEMNMAGSKYLAKNLPCPPQQVLCVVNIDQIGTTLAPPKGYGSNYLLILGRDKISEDMASDITYSNYSISRPLQIDYSFYGSPSFLKTFYKLSDHYPFYKLGIPAIMVTCGINNNNYKTTDTEKFIAYNALLSRTEFLFELLWRIAF
;
A
#
# COMPACT_ATOMS: atom_id res chain seq x y z
N MET A 1 67.82 35.95 -20.39
CA MET A 1 66.84 36.77 -19.65
C MET A 1 65.38 36.47 -20.10
N GLU A 2 65.08 35.28 -20.63
CA GLU A 2 63.76 34.98 -21.26
C GLU A 2 63.02 33.75 -20.67
N ARG A 3 63.48 33.17 -19.59
CA ARG A 3 62.80 32.00 -18.97
C ARG A 3 61.88 32.30 -17.78
N ARG A 4 61.82 33.59 -17.33
CA ARG A 4 60.99 33.97 -16.17
C ARG A 4 59.60 34.52 -16.53
N SER A 5 59.32 34.85 -17.80
CA SER A 5 58.01 35.44 -18.19
C SER A 5 56.93 34.40 -18.53
N LEU A 6 57.30 33.17 -18.92
CA LEU A 6 56.33 32.15 -19.30
C LEU A 6 55.65 31.42 -18.13
N LEU A 7 56.27 31.35 -16.98
CA LEU A 7 55.68 30.72 -15.77
C LEU A 7 54.68 31.61 -15.03
N GLN A 8 54.73 32.93 -15.24
CA GLN A 8 53.77 33.86 -14.60
C GLN A 8 52.45 34.00 -15.38
N THR A 9 52.41 33.62 -16.65
CA THR A 9 51.21 33.71 -17.49
C THR A 9 50.31 32.48 -17.32
N PHE A 10 50.88 31.31 -16.99
CA PHE A 10 50.09 30.08 -16.78
C PHE A 10 49.39 30.02 -15.40
N ALA A 11 49.83 30.81 -14.41
CA ALA A 11 49.23 30.83 -13.07
C ALA A 11 47.92 31.65 -12.98
N LYS A 12 47.55 32.38 -14.04
CA LYS A 12 46.34 33.24 -14.06
C LYS A 12 45.09 32.66 -14.72
N THR A 13 45.16 31.44 -15.26
CA THR A 13 44.06 30.85 -16.05
C THR A 13 43.41 29.60 -15.46
N LEU A 14 43.84 29.15 -14.26
CA LEU A 14 43.16 28.08 -13.56
C LEU A 14 42.11 28.67 -12.59
N PRO A 15 40.85 28.31 -12.70
CA PRO A 15 39.87 28.73 -11.69
C PRO A 15 40.26 28.20 -10.32
N PRO A 16 39.96 28.93 -9.23
CA PRO A 16 40.32 28.53 -7.88
C PRO A 16 39.71 27.16 -7.54
N LEU A 17 40.47 26.32 -6.86
CA LEU A 17 40.14 24.94 -6.46
C LEU A 17 38.69 24.75 -5.96
N PRO A 18 38.06 25.68 -5.22
CA PRO A 18 36.65 25.55 -4.81
C PRO A 18 35.67 25.59 -5.97
N LEU A 19 35.98 26.26 -7.09
CA LEU A 19 35.09 26.29 -8.26
C LEU A 19 35.05 24.96 -9.01
N LEU A 20 36.18 24.25 -9.08
CA LEU A 20 36.24 22.90 -9.67
C LEU A 20 35.50 21.88 -8.82
N LEU A 21 35.51 21.99 -7.49
CA LEU A 21 34.75 21.15 -6.56
C LEU A 21 33.24 21.41 -6.66
N ILE A 22 32.82 22.65 -6.85
CA ILE A 22 31.40 23.02 -7.03
C ILE A 22 30.87 22.51 -8.39
N ILE A 23 31.66 22.63 -9.46
CA ILE A 23 31.27 22.11 -10.78
C ILE A 23 31.23 20.58 -10.77
N GLY A 24 32.18 19.91 -10.10
CA GLY A 24 32.16 18.45 -9.91
C GLY A 24 30.96 17.98 -9.08
N ALA A 25 30.58 18.70 -8.04
CA ALA A 25 29.39 18.39 -7.23
C ALA A 25 28.09 18.61 -8.01
N MET A 26 27.99 19.67 -8.84
CA MET A 26 26.83 19.91 -9.70
C MET A 26 26.65 18.89 -10.81
N LEU A 27 27.72 18.26 -11.31
CA LEU A 27 27.65 17.20 -12.32
C LEU A 27 27.32 15.82 -11.73
N LEU A 28 27.56 15.59 -10.43
CA LEU A 28 27.24 14.32 -9.74
C LEU A 28 25.79 14.27 -9.24
N ILE A 29 25.18 15.42 -8.91
CA ILE A 29 23.79 15.48 -8.42
C ILE A 29 22.77 14.93 -9.44
N PRO A 30 22.78 15.29 -10.74
CA PRO A 30 21.84 14.75 -11.71
C PRO A 30 22.01 13.25 -11.96
N THR A 31 23.22 12.71 -11.88
CA THR A 31 23.45 11.27 -12.11
C THR A 31 22.91 10.39 -10.99
N THR A 32 23.01 10.83 -9.75
CA THR A 32 22.46 10.10 -8.58
C THR A 32 20.92 10.15 -8.54
N LEU A 33 20.32 11.30 -8.85
CA LEU A 33 18.87 11.43 -8.96
C LEU A 33 18.30 10.59 -10.12
N GLN A 34 18.99 10.56 -11.26
CA GLN A 34 18.60 9.79 -12.43
C GLN A 34 18.74 8.28 -12.18
N ALA A 35 19.79 7.85 -11.47
CA ALA A 35 19.98 6.47 -11.05
C ALA A 35 18.89 6.01 -10.06
N GLN A 36 18.51 6.83 -9.08
CA GLN A 36 17.43 6.54 -8.16
C GLN A 36 16.06 6.47 -8.84
N GLY A 37 15.79 7.38 -9.78
CA GLY A 37 14.55 7.37 -10.57
C GLY A 37 14.44 6.13 -11.45
N SER A 38 15.53 5.73 -12.11
CA SER A 38 15.59 4.52 -12.93
C SER A 38 15.41 3.25 -12.09
N ALA A 39 16.07 3.16 -10.93
CA ALA A 39 15.91 2.04 -10.01
C ALA A 39 14.45 1.91 -9.53
N LYS A 40 13.80 3.01 -9.13
CA LYS A 40 12.40 3.02 -8.70
C LYS A 40 11.45 2.49 -9.77
N LEU A 41 11.60 2.92 -11.02
CA LEU A 41 10.79 2.46 -12.15
C LEU A 41 10.93 0.95 -12.38
N ASN A 42 12.14 0.40 -12.21
CA ASN A 42 12.38 -1.03 -12.32
C ASN A 42 11.62 -1.84 -11.26
N TYR A 43 11.50 -1.33 -10.03
CA TYR A 43 10.75 -2.02 -8.98
C TYR A 43 9.24 -1.87 -9.12
N ARG A 44 8.75 -0.71 -9.60
CA ARG A 44 7.34 -0.54 -9.94
C ARG A 44 6.89 -1.52 -11.02
N SER A 45 7.74 -1.83 -12.02
CA SER A 45 7.42 -2.77 -13.09
C SER A 45 7.23 -4.23 -12.63
N ILE A 46 7.57 -4.56 -11.38
CA ILE A 46 7.26 -5.85 -10.75
C ILE A 46 5.75 -6.00 -10.53
N ILE A 47 5.03 -4.88 -10.33
CA ILE A 47 3.58 -4.84 -10.21
C ILE A 47 2.98 -5.08 -11.60
N THR A 48 2.21 -6.16 -11.75
CA THR A 48 1.69 -6.55 -13.05
C THR A 48 0.20 -6.86 -13.02
N LYS A 49 -0.47 -6.63 -14.15
CA LYS A 49 -1.86 -7.07 -14.31
C LYS A 49 -2.02 -8.57 -14.15
N ALA A 50 -1.04 -9.35 -14.60
CA ALA A 50 -1.07 -10.79 -14.47
C ALA A 50 -1.04 -11.24 -12.99
N GLY A 51 -0.16 -10.66 -12.17
CA GLY A 51 -0.08 -10.97 -10.74
C GLY A 51 -1.34 -10.53 -9.98
N LEU A 52 -1.88 -9.35 -10.30
CA LEU A 52 -3.15 -8.89 -9.74
C LEU A 52 -4.30 -9.86 -10.10
N LYS A 53 -4.38 -10.27 -11.36
CA LYS A 53 -5.41 -11.19 -11.85
C LYS A 53 -5.30 -12.57 -11.22
N GLU A 54 -4.11 -13.14 -11.14
CA GLU A 54 -3.83 -14.43 -10.49
C GLU A 54 -4.34 -14.44 -9.04
N SER A 55 -4.00 -13.41 -8.27
CA SER A 55 -4.41 -13.29 -6.88
C SER A 55 -5.93 -13.15 -6.73
N ILE A 56 -6.58 -12.34 -7.57
CA ILE A 56 -8.03 -12.15 -7.52
C ILE A 56 -8.78 -13.43 -7.90
N LEU A 57 -8.37 -14.10 -8.97
CA LEU A 57 -8.99 -15.36 -9.42
C LEU A 57 -8.92 -16.42 -8.32
N PHE A 58 -7.79 -16.55 -7.64
CA PHE A 58 -7.67 -17.49 -6.52
C PHE A 58 -8.55 -17.07 -5.35
N LEU A 59 -8.41 -15.83 -4.86
CA LEU A 59 -9.13 -15.35 -3.68
C LEU A 59 -10.64 -15.33 -3.86
N SER A 60 -11.17 -14.96 -5.04
CA SER A 60 -12.60 -14.97 -5.33
C SER A 60 -13.10 -16.30 -5.89
N GLY A 61 -12.22 -17.28 -6.02
CA GLY A 61 -12.53 -18.62 -6.53
C GLY A 61 -13.34 -19.48 -5.56
N LYS A 62 -13.88 -20.59 -6.09
CA LYS A 62 -14.71 -21.52 -5.32
C LYS A 62 -13.97 -22.15 -4.14
N GLU A 63 -12.66 -22.39 -4.25
CA GLU A 63 -11.82 -22.99 -3.21
C GLU A 63 -11.74 -22.12 -1.96
N CYS A 64 -11.71 -20.80 -2.14
CA CYS A 64 -11.76 -19.85 -1.03
C CYS A 64 -13.18 -19.66 -0.46
N GLY A 65 -14.24 -20.21 -1.08
CA GLY A 65 -15.57 -20.27 -0.51
C GLY A 65 -16.14 -18.93 -0.03
N GLY A 66 -15.73 -17.81 -0.65
CA GLY A 66 -16.12 -16.47 -0.25
C GLY A 66 -15.49 -15.98 1.06
N ARG A 67 -14.53 -16.69 1.62
CA ARG A 67 -13.61 -16.25 2.71
C ARG A 67 -14.28 -15.77 4.00
N ALA A 68 -15.35 -16.43 4.46
CA ALA A 68 -15.89 -16.10 5.78
C ALA A 68 -14.90 -16.48 6.90
N SER A 69 -14.75 -15.62 7.91
CA SER A 69 -13.91 -15.91 9.08
C SER A 69 -14.25 -17.24 9.74
N GLY A 70 -13.22 -18.01 10.12
CA GLY A 70 -13.39 -19.34 10.71
C GLY A 70 -13.67 -20.47 9.73
N THR A 71 -13.72 -20.23 8.41
CA THR A 71 -13.95 -21.27 7.40
C THR A 71 -12.67 -21.79 6.77
N ARG A 72 -12.73 -23.02 6.23
CA ARG A 72 -11.62 -23.59 5.44
C ARG A 72 -11.27 -22.74 4.21
N GLY A 73 -12.27 -22.11 3.59
CA GLY A 73 -12.03 -21.22 2.44
C GLY A 73 -11.17 -20.00 2.81
N LEU A 74 -11.38 -19.44 4.00
CA LEU A 74 -10.51 -18.37 4.52
C LEU A 74 -9.10 -18.88 4.79
N GLU A 75 -8.93 -20.09 5.31
CA GLU A 75 -7.62 -20.70 5.55
C GLU A 75 -6.82 -20.82 4.25
N HIS A 76 -7.43 -21.22 3.13
CA HIS A 76 -6.77 -21.25 1.82
C HIS A 76 -6.29 -19.86 1.39
N ALA A 77 -7.11 -18.83 1.58
CA ALA A 77 -6.71 -17.45 1.31
C ALA A 77 -5.55 -17.01 2.21
N ARG A 78 -5.60 -17.34 3.50
CA ARG A 78 -4.54 -17.04 4.47
C ARG A 78 -3.21 -17.71 4.10
N GLU A 79 -3.25 -18.97 3.68
CA GLU A 79 -2.06 -19.71 3.25
C GLU A 79 -1.41 -19.08 2.02
N LEU A 80 -2.19 -18.70 1.00
CA LEU A 80 -1.65 -17.96 -0.15
C LEU A 80 -0.90 -16.71 0.29
N ILE A 81 -1.53 -15.88 1.13
CA ILE A 81 -0.94 -14.61 1.59
C ILE A 81 0.33 -14.87 2.39
N LEU A 82 0.30 -15.83 3.30
CA LEU A 82 1.44 -16.23 4.11
C LEU A 82 2.63 -16.68 3.26
N HIS A 83 2.39 -17.53 2.25
CA HIS A 83 3.43 -17.95 1.32
C HIS A 83 4.02 -16.75 0.56
N ARG A 84 3.18 -15.85 0.03
CA ARG A 84 3.66 -14.64 -0.66
C ARG A 84 4.52 -13.76 0.24
N PHE A 85 4.15 -13.57 1.51
CA PHE A 85 4.93 -12.77 2.45
C PHE A 85 6.31 -13.42 2.74
N ARG A 86 6.34 -14.73 2.96
CA ARG A 86 7.60 -15.50 3.18
C ARG A 86 8.51 -15.47 1.96
N ASP A 87 7.98 -15.78 0.79
CA ASP A 87 8.73 -15.84 -0.47
C ASP A 87 9.35 -14.48 -0.84
N CYS A 88 8.66 -13.39 -0.50
CA CYS A 88 9.17 -12.05 -0.68
C CYS A 88 10.21 -11.63 0.36
N GLY A 89 10.42 -12.43 1.42
CA GLY A 89 11.44 -12.19 2.44
C GLY A 89 11.03 -11.16 3.50
N LEU A 90 9.74 -10.96 3.72
CA LEU A 90 9.28 -10.21 4.88
C LEU A 90 9.69 -10.94 6.15
N LEU A 91 9.94 -10.21 7.21
CA LEU A 91 10.18 -10.78 8.54
C LEU A 91 8.83 -10.89 9.28
N PRO A 92 8.65 -11.96 10.10
CA PRO A 92 7.45 -12.05 10.94
C PRO A 92 7.46 -10.96 12.01
N LEU A 93 6.28 -10.46 12.34
CA LEU A 93 6.13 -9.53 13.47
C LEU A 93 6.15 -10.32 14.77
N ASP A 94 7.01 -9.96 15.73
CA ASP A 94 7.21 -10.66 17.00
C ASP A 94 7.41 -12.18 16.85
N GLY A 95 8.20 -12.59 15.86
CA GLY A 95 8.55 -13.98 15.62
C GLY A 95 7.47 -14.83 14.94
N CYS A 96 6.29 -14.29 14.66
CA CYS A 96 5.17 -15.01 14.06
C CYS A 96 4.45 -14.20 12.99
N TYR A 97 4.18 -14.79 11.82
CA TYR A 97 3.37 -14.12 10.79
C TYR A 97 1.88 -14.09 11.12
N THR A 98 1.42 -15.07 11.89
CA THR A 98 0.00 -15.22 12.24
C THR A 98 -0.17 -15.40 13.73
N LYS A 99 -0.99 -14.57 14.36
CA LYS A 99 -1.40 -14.72 15.76
C LYS A 99 -2.91 -14.86 15.79
N GLY A 100 -3.41 -15.85 16.54
CA GLY A 100 -4.84 -16.04 16.77
C GLY A 100 -5.40 -14.99 17.72
N PHE A 101 -6.62 -14.56 17.45
CA PHE A 101 -7.39 -13.67 18.33
C PHE A 101 -8.86 -14.08 18.33
N PRO A 102 -9.59 -13.93 19.46
CA PRO A 102 -10.99 -14.26 19.48
C PRO A 102 -11.80 -13.22 18.67
N ILE A 103 -12.63 -13.71 17.76
CA ILE A 103 -13.65 -12.90 17.10
C ILE A 103 -14.94 -12.99 17.92
N ASP A 104 -15.34 -14.21 18.27
CA ASP A 104 -16.41 -14.52 19.19
C ASP A 104 -16.07 -15.81 20.00
N SER A 105 -17.08 -16.42 20.65
CA SER A 105 -16.87 -17.65 21.45
C SER A 105 -16.50 -18.88 20.63
N ALA A 106 -16.74 -18.91 19.32
CA ALA A 106 -16.53 -20.06 18.44
C ALA A 106 -15.45 -19.81 17.36
N ILE A 107 -15.20 -18.54 17.01
CA ILE A 107 -14.35 -18.19 15.89
C ILE A 107 -13.05 -17.52 16.37
N VAL A 108 -11.92 -18.11 15.95
CA VAL A 108 -10.59 -17.56 16.13
C VAL A 108 -10.10 -16.97 14.81
N GLY A 109 -9.99 -15.65 14.76
CA GLY A 109 -9.42 -14.94 13.60
C GLY A 109 -7.89 -15.01 13.58
N ARG A 110 -7.31 -14.81 12.41
CA ARG A 110 -5.85 -14.77 12.20
C ARG A 110 -5.47 -13.77 11.12
N ASN A 111 -4.89 -12.65 11.52
CA ASN A 111 -4.22 -11.76 10.57
C ASN A 111 -2.95 -12.43 10.02
N VAL A 112 -2.52 -12.03 8.83
CA VAL A 112 -1.17 -12.32 8.32
C VAL A 112 -0.39 -11.02 8.32
N VAL A 113 0.68 -10.94 9.12
CA VAL A 113 1.47 -9.72 9.28
C VAL A 113 2.94 -10.00 9.03
N GLY A 114 3.55 -9.19 8.18
CA GLY A 114 4.98 -9.25 7.90
C GLY A 114 5.58 -7.85 7.83
N MET A 115 6.87 -7.73 8.04
CA MET A 115 7.56 -6.46 8.12
C MET A 115 8.82 -6.45 7.25
N ILE A 116 9.10 -5.29 6.65
CA ILE A 116 10.41 -4.93 6.13
C ILE A 116 11.02 -3.94 7.11
N PRO A 117 12.14 -4.29 7.77
CA PRO A 117 12.77 -3.44 8.76
C PRO A 117 13.48 -2.25 8.11
N SER A 118 13.49 -1.14 8.81
CA SER A 118 14.20 0.07 8.40
C SER A 118 15.71 -0.12 8.47
N ALA A 119 16.44 0.71 7.68
CA ALA A 119 17.90 0.82 7.81
C ALA A 119 18.33 1.51 9.12
N ARG A 120 17.42 2.21 9.78
CA ARG A 120 17.69 3.00 10.98
C ARG A 120 17.04 2.34 12.21
N PRO A 121 17.76 2.10 13.31
CA PRO A 121 17.18 1.52 14.52
C PRO A 121 16.00 2.32 15.10
N SER A 122 16.02 3.64 14.92
CA SER A 122 14.96 4.58 15.36
C SER A 122 13.89 4.83 14.30
N GLY A 123 13.80 4.01 13.24
CA GLY A 123 12.81 4.15 12.19
C GLY A 123 11.39 4.04 12.74
N LYS A 124 10.53 4.98 12.34
CA LYS A 124 9.10 4.91 12.64
C LYS A 124 8.44 3.78 11.85
N TYR A 125 7.14 3.62 11.99
CA TYR A 125 6.38 2.54 11.34
C TYR A 125 5.37 3.10 10.35
N ILE A 126 5.18 2.40 9.25
CA ILE A 126 4.13 2.62 8.26
C ILE A 126 3.37 1.30 8.15
N ILE A 127 2.06 1.34 8.21
CA ILE A 127 1.21 0.15 8.10
C ILE A 127 0.42 0.24 6.80
N ILE A 128 0.56 -0.78 5.95
CA ILE A 128 -0.24 -0.97 4.75
C ILE A 128 -1.11 -2.20 4.99
N CYS A 129 -2.43 -2.05 4.94
CA CYS A 129 -3.32 -3.15 5.25
C CYS A 129 -4.47 -3.30 4.24
N ALA A 130 -4.99 -4.52 4.17
CA ALA A 130 -6.21 -4.88 3.45
C ALA A 130 -6.86 -6.07 4.14
N HIS A 131 -8.18 -6.10 4.29
CA HIS A 131 -8.85 -7.28 4.81
C HIS A 131 -8.97 -8.36 3.75
N PHE A 132 -8.86 -9.64 4.16
CA PHE A 132 -8.97 -10.77 3.24
C PHE A 132 -10.19 -11.65 3.50
N ASP A 133 -10.91 -11.44 4.59
CA ASP A 133 -12.22 -12.04 4.82
C ASP A 133 -13.32 -11.41 3.98
N ASN A 134 -14.45 -12.11 3.86
CA ASN A 134 -15.68 -11.62 3.26
C ASN A 134 -16.86 -12.48 3.78
N ILE A 135 -18.05 -12.37 3.17
CA ILE A 135 -19.32 -12.98 3.62
C ILE A 135 -19.30 -14.52 3.61
N GLY A 136 -18.60 -15.14 2.64
CA GLY A 136 -18.59 -16.59 2.51
C GLY A 136 -19.70 -17.18 1.68
N ILE A 137 -20.31 -18.25 2.19
CA ILE A 137 -21.48 -18.91 1.61
C ILE A 137 -22.65 -18.67 2.56
N LEU A 138 -23.67 -17.97 2.09
CA LEU A 138 -24.87 -17.66 2.85
C LEU A 138 -26.11 -18.16 2.10
N GLY A 139 -26.93 -18.99 2.76
CA GLY A 139 -28.12 -19.57 2.13
C GLY A 139 -27.80 -20.40 0.89
N GLY A 140 -26.67 -21.12 0.87
CA GLY A 140 -26.20 -21.90 -0.27
C GLY A 140 -25.66 -21.08 -1.45
N LYS A 141 -25.58 -19.76 -1.33
CA LYS A 141 -25.07 -18.85 -2.36
C LYS A 141 -23.66 -18.38 -2.00
N LEU A 142 -22.73 -18.47 -2.96
CA LEU A 142 -21.38 -17.98 -2.83
C LEU A 142 -21.33 -16.45 -3.02
N TYR A 143 -20.64 -15.75 -2.11
CA TYR A 143 -20.30 -14.35 -2.20
C TYR A 143 -18.79 -14.20 -2.48
N PRO A 144 -18.38 -14.09 -3.75
CA PRO A 144 -16.98 -14.20 -4.14
C PRO A 144 -16.09 -13.08 -3.58
N GLY A 145 -16.62 -11.85 -3.49
CA GLY A 145 -15.90 -10.70 -2.99
C GLY A 145 -14.65 -10.36 -3.82
N ALA A 146 -14.81 -10.31 -5.14
CA ALA A 146 -13.70 -10.03 -6.04
C ALA A 146 -13.19 -8.58 -5.88
N ASP A 147 -14.11 -7.63 -5.80
CA ASP A 147 -13.77 -6.25 -5.45
C ASP A 147 -13.66 -6.09 -3.92
N ALA A 148 -14.56 -6.69 -3.16
CA ALA A 148 -14.66 -6.57 -1.70
C ALA A 148 -14.17 -7.84 -0.95
N ASN A 149 -12.88 -8.06 -0.64
CA ASN A 149 -11.75 -7.19 -0.90
C ASN A 149 -10.58 -7.98 -1.53
N ALA A 150 -10.85 -8.94 -2.43
CA ALA A 150 -9.75 -9.65 -3.11
C ALA A 150 -8.89 -8.67 -3.94
N SER A 151 -9.47 -7.56 -4.44
CA SER A 151 -8.75 -6.52 -5.16
C SER A 151 -7.72 -5.79 -4.29
N GLY A 152 -8.07 -5.44 -3.06
CA GLY A 152 -7.16 -4.81 -2.10
C GLY A 152 -6.06 -5.76 -1.65
N VAL A 153 -6.39 -7.04 -1.41
CA VAL A 153 -5.40 -8.07 -1.07
C VAL A 153 -4.43 -8.32 -2.21
N ALA A 154 -4.92 -8.37 -3.46
CA ALA A 154 -4.06 -8.52 -4.63
C ALA A 154 -3.07 -7.35 -4.77
N ALA A 155 -3.52 -6.12 -4.56
CA ALA A 155 -2.66 -4.95 -4.52
C ALA A 155 -1.64 -5.04 -3.37
N LEU A 156 -2.05 -5.43 -2.17
CA LEU A 156 -1.16 -5.65 -1.03
C LEU A 156 -0.05 -6.67 -1.37
N ILE A 157 -0.39 -7.79 -2.00
CA ILE A 157 0.57 -8.82 -2.43
C ILE A 157 1.57 -8.24 -3.44
N GLU A 158 1.12 -7.46 -4.42
CA GLU A 158 2.02 -6.84 -5.42
C GLU A 158 2.95 -5.79 -4.77
N LEU A 159 2.47 -5.01 -3.81
CA LEU A 159 3.30 -4.10 -3.02
C LEU A 159 4.36 -4.87 -2.21
N VAL A 160 3.99 -5.99 -1.60
CA VAL A 160 4.90 -6.89 -0.89
C VAL A 160 5.96 -7.45 -1.85
N ARG A 161 5.58 -7.87 -3.06
CA ARG A 161 6.52 -8.39 -4.08
C ARG A 161 7.55 -7.33 -4.49
N ALA A 162 7.11 -6.12 -4.79
CA ALA A 162 7.98 -5.03 -5.17
C ALA A 162 8.93 -4.64 -4.02
N SER A 163 8.39 -4.42 -2.82
CA SER A 163 9.16 -4.02 -1.64
C SER A 163 10.13 -5.12 -1.17
N GLY A 164 9.70 -6.38 -1.20
CA GLY A 164 10.55 -7.53 -0.87
C GLY A 164 11.72 -7.70 -1.85
N ARG A 165 11.49 -7.45 -3.15
CA ARG A 165 12.57 -7.46 -4.15
C ARG A 165 13.57 -6.33 -3.90
N MET A 166 13.08 -5.13 -3.53
CA MET A 166 13.94 -4.01 -3.14
C MET A 166 14.80 -4.39 -1.93
N TYR A 167 14.18 -4.95 -0.91
CA TYR A 167 14.87 -5.38 0.30
C TYR A 167 15.94 -6.45 0.03
N LYS A 168 15.63 -7.47 -0.78
CA LYS A 168 16.60 -8.50 -1.22
C LYS A 168 17.77 -7.92 -2.01
N ASN A 169 17.54 -6.84 -2.75
CA ASN A 169 18.58 -6.14 -3.53
C ASN A 169 19.32 -5.06 -2.70
N GLY A 170 19.16 -5.04 -1.38
CA GLY A 170 19.89 -4.14 -0.48
C GLY A 170 19.30 -2.74 -0.33
N ILE A 171 18.17 -2.44 -0.98
CA ILE A 171 17.48 -1.15 -0.81
C ILE A 171 16.68 -1.20 0.50
N ARG A 172 17.09 -0.39 1.46
CA ARG A 172 16.52 -0.36 2.81
C ARG A 172 15.63 0.86 2.99
N PRO A 173 14.43 0.71 3.57
CA PRO A 173 13.58 1.85 3.87
C PRO A 173 14.11 2.67 5.06
N ARG A 174 13.71 3.94 5.14
CA ARG A 174 13.95 4.83 6.30
C ARG A 174 13.10 4.45 7.50
N HIS A 175 11.93 3.86 7.24
CA HIS A 175 10.93 3.50 8.23
C HIS A 175 10.58 2.03 8.09
N ASN A 176 10.19 1.40 9.20
CA ASN A 176 9.68 0.03 9.17
C ASN A 176 8.36 -0.02 8.40
N ILE A 177 8.23 -0.96 7.46
CA ILE A 177 7.01 -1.15 6.69
C ILE A 177 6.33 -2.42 7.18
N VAL A 178 5.16 -2.29 7.78
CA VAL A 178 4.31 -3.42 8.20
C VAL A 178 3.25 -3.63 7.13
N PHE A 179 3.22 -4.82 6.54
CA PHE A 179 2.16 -5.28 5.66
C PHE A 179 1.23 -6.19 6.44
N ALA A 180 -0.05 -5.90 6.45
CA ALA A 180 -1.04 -6.63 7.22
C ALA A 180 -2.25 -7.02 6.36
N ALA A 181 -2.44 -8.32 6.13
CA ALA A 181 -3.70 -8.85 5.67
C ALA A 181 -4.57 -9.16 6.91
N LEU A 182 -5.75 -8.55 6.97
CA LEU A 182 -6.60 -8.51 8.16
C LEU A 182 -7.79 -9.46 8.01
N ASP A 183 -8.05 -10.24 9.06
CA ASP A 183 -9.21 -11.13 9.17
C ASP A 183 -10.32 -10.46 10.00
N GLY A 184 -11.58 -10.84 9.77
CA GLY A 184 -12.70 -10.44 10.59
C GLY A 184 -13.15 -8.98 10.42
N LYS A 185 -12.94 -8.39 9.25
CA LYS A 185 -13.50 -7.08 8.92
C LYS A 185 -15.04 -7.13 8.92
N GLU A 186 -15.61 -8.18 8.32
CA GLU A 186 -17.07 -8.40 8.32
C GLU A 186 -17.61 -8.75 9.71
N MET A 187 -16.74 -9.15 10.64
CA MET A 187 -16.99 -9.36 12.06
C MET A 187 -16.55 -8.14 12.89
N ASN A 188 -17.05 -6.96 12.49
CA ASN A 188 -16.83 -5.69 13.19
C ASN A 188 -15.34 -5.30 13.30
N MET A 189 -14.56 -5.50 12.23
CA MET A 189 -13.15 -5.12 12.18
C MET A 189 -12.29 -5.78 13.29
N ALA A 190 -12.54 -7.05 13.59
CA ALA A 190 -11.91 -7.74 14.72
C ALA A 190 -10.39 -7.78 14.56
N GLY A 191 -9.88 -8.06 13.35
CA GLY A 191 -8.45 -8.15 13.06
C GLY A 191 -7.71 -6.83 13.17
N SER A 192 -8.27 -5.74 12.64
CA SER A 192 -7.65 -4.42 12.79
C SER A 192 -7.72 -3.90 14.22
N LYS A 193 -8.79 -4.18 14.94
CA LYS A 193 -8.89 -3.88 16.39
C LYS A 193 -7.84 -4.64 17.20
N TYR A 194 -7.61 -5.92 16.86
CA TYR A 194 -6.57 -6.72 17.49
C TYR A 194 -5.19 -6.15 17.18
N LEU A 195 -4.87 -5.88 15.91
CA LEU A 195 -3.56 -5.36 15.51
C LEU A 195 -3.31 -3.97 16.13
N ALA A 196 -4.31 -3.10 16.15
CA ALA A 196 -4.20 -1.76 16.76
C ALA A 196 -3.88 -1.81 18.27
N LYS A 197 -4.38 -2.83 18.98
CA LYS A 197 -4.06 -3.05 20.40
C LYS A 197 -2.70 -3.73 20.64
N ASN A 198 -2.14 -4.38 19.61
CA ASN A 198 -0.90 -5.17 19.69
C ASN A 198 0.11 -4.68 18.65
N LEU A 199 0.33 -3.37 18.59
CA LEU A 199 1.33 -2.76 17.73
C LEU A 199 2.75 -3.15 18.18
N PRO A 200 3.73 -3.23 17.26
CA PRO A 200 5.14 -3.51 17.60
C PRO A 200 5.85 -2.30 18.26
N CYS A 201 5.15 -1.18 18.39
CA CYS A 201 5.68 0.08 18.88
C CYS A 201 4.57 0.94 19.50
N PRO A 202 4.91 1.97 20.27
CA PRO A 202 3.94 2.97 20.71
C PRO A 202 3.21 3.61 19.52
N PRO A 203 1.90 3.93 19.62
CA PRO A 203 1.11 4.53 18.53
C PRO A 203 1.75 5.77 17.90
N GLN A 204 2.45 6.60 18.69
CA GLN A 204 3.12 7.81 18.26
C GLN A 204 4.31 7.56 17.31
N GLN A 205 4.81 6.33 17.26
CA GLN A 205 5.85 5.91 16.31
C GLN A 205 5.28 5.42 14.98
N VAL A 206 3.95 5.27 14.86
CA VAL A 206 3.31 4.95 13.58
C VAL A 206 3.04 6.26 12.83
N LEU A 207 3.71 6.43 11.69
CA LEU A 207 3.56 7.63 10.84
C LEU A 207 2.16 7.69 10.21
N CYS A 208 1.73 6.57 9.67
CA CYS A 208 0.42 6.46 9.04
C CYS A 208 -0.01 5.00 8.84
N VAL A 209 -1.31 4.84 8.64
CA VAL A 209 -1.95 3.62 8.16
C VAL A 209 -2.59 3.90 6.81
N VAL A 210 -2.30 3.07 5.81
CA VAL A 210 -2.96 3.07 4.50
C VAL A 210 -3.76 1.78 4.39
N ASN A 211 -5.08 1.90 4.49
CA ASN A 211 -6.00 0.78 4.33
C ASN A 211 -6.52 0.71 2.90
N ILE A 212 -6.37 -0.46 2.27
CA ILE A 212 -6.79 -0.73 0.89
C ILE A 212 -8.09 -1.53 0.96
N ASP A 213 -9.19 -0.90 0.59
CA ASP A 213 -10.51 -1.52 0.69
C ASP A 213 -11.33 -1.24 -0.57
N GLN A 214 -11.51 -2.27 -1.40
CA GLN A 214 -12.24 -2.22 -2.67
C GLN A 214 -11.62 -1.23 -3.67
N ILE A 215 -10.66 -1.68 -4.46
CA ILE A 215 -10.00 -0.84 -5.47
C ILE A 215 -10.04 -1.43 -6.88
N GLY A 216 -10.88 -2.46 -7.11
CA GLY A 216 -10.86 -3.27 -8.34
C GLY A 216 -11.75 -2.77 -9.45
N THR A 217 -12.86 -2.08 -9.16
CA THR A 217 -13.86 -1.72 -10.16
C THR A 217 -13.83 -0.25 -10.57
N THR A 218 -14.58 0.08 -11.62
CA THR A 218 -14.83 1.45 -12.08
C THR A 218 -16.33 1.73 -12.19
N LEU A 219 -17.14 1.03 -11.40
CA LEU A 219 -18.60 1.05 -11.51
C LEU A 219 -19.26 2.21 -10.76
N ALA A 220 -18.51 2.92 -9.93
CA ALA A 220 -19.04 4.01 -9.11
C ALA A 220 -18.15 5.27 -9.16
N PRO A 221 -17.91 5.86 -10.35
CA PRO A 221 -17.15 7.08 -10.45
C PRO A 221 -17.90 8.27 -9.81
N PRO A 222 -17.20 9.18 -9.12
CA PRO A 222 -17.79 10.45 -8.73
C PRO A 222 -18.31 11.21 -9.96
N LYS A 223 -19.30 12.07 -9.75
CA LYS A 223 -19.90 12.85 -10.86
C LYS A 223 -18.84 13.64 -11.60
N GLY A 224 -18.78 13.48 -12.91
CA GLY A 224 -17.81 14.14 -13.78
C GLY A 224 -16.44 13.47 -13.88
N TYR A 225 -16.23 12.36 -13.18
CA TYR A 225 -14.99 11.58 -13.26
C TYR A 225 -15.09 10.49 -14.35
N GLY A 226 -13.95 10.22 -14.98
CA GLY A 226 -13.82 9.04 -15.88
C GLY A 226 -13.59 7.74 -15.12
N SER A 227 -13.20 6.70 -15.84
CA SER A 227 -12.94 5.36 -15.24
C SER A 227 -11.62 5.28 -14.44
N ASN A 228 -10.72 6.24 -14.61
CA ASN A 228 -9.42 6.26 -13.93
C ASN A 228 -9.46 7.13 -12.67
N TYR A 229 -10.30 6.77 -11.72
CA TYR A 229 -10.49 7.50 -10.47
C TYR A 229 -10.08 6.69 -9.24
N LEU A 230 -9.92 7.38 -8.13
CA LEU A 230 -9.68 6.82 -6.81
C LEU A 230 -10.31 7.72 -5.75
N LEU A 231 -10.89 7.13 -4.71
CA LEU A 231 -11.37 7.87 -3.55
C LEU A 231 -10.41 7.65 -2.38
N ILE A 232 -10.06 8.73 -1.68
CA ILE A 232 -9.22 8.67 -0.47
C ILE A 232 -9.96 9.35 0.68
N LEU A 233 -10.38 8.55 1.66
CA LEU A 233 -11.02 9.03 2.87
C LEU A 233 -9.96 9.31 3.95
N GLY A 234 -10.15 10.37 4.72
CA GLY A 234 -9.23 10.73 5.79
C GLY A 234 -8.15 11.74 5.39
N ARG A 235 -8.35 12.51 4.30
CA ARG A 235 -7.42 13.58 3.91
C ARG A 235 -7.20 14.60 5.04
N ASP A 236 -8.23 14.90 5.82
CA ASP A 236 -8.22 15.79 6.97
C ASP A 236 -7.64 15.15 8.26
N LYS A 237 -7.19 13.90 8.20
CA LYS A 237 -6.62 13.13 9.31
C LYS A 237 -5.11 12.89 9.17
N ILE A 238 -4.50 13.40 8.12
CA ILE A 238 -3.08 13.27 7.82
C ILE A 238 -2.42 14.65 7.74
N SER A 239 -1.08 14.69 7.85
CA SER A 239 -0.31 15.93 7.71
C SER A 239 -0.34 16.48 6.28
N GLU A 240 0.00 17.76 6.12
CA GLU A 240 0.16 18.37 4.80
C GLU A 240 1.33 17.76 4.01
N ASP A 241 2.39 17.31 4.69
CA ASP A 241 3.50 16.59 4.05
C ASP A 241 3.00 15.29 3.41
N MET A 242 2.23 14.48 4.14
CA MET A 242 1.65 13.25 3.59
C MET A 242 0.65 13.54 2.46
N ALA A 243 -0.10 14.63 2.55
CA ALA A 243 -1.00 15.04 1.47
C ALA A 243 -0.24 15.47 0.21
N SER A 244 0.90 16.13 0.39
CA SER A 244 1.82 16.44 -0.70
C SER A 244 2.40 15.18 -1.32
N ASP A 245 2.80 14.19 -0.50
CA ASP A 245 3.28 12.90 -0.97
C ASP A 245 2.21 12.15 -1.80
N ILE A 246 0.94 12.18 -1.39
CA ILE A 246 -0.18 11.64 -2.19
C ILE A 246 -0.24 12.33 -3.57
N THR A 247 -0.17 13.65 -3.59
CA THR A 247 -0.24 14.44 -4.84
C THR A 247 0.92 14.10 -5.77
N TYR A 248 2.16 14.13 -5.27
CA TYR A 248 3.34 13.82 -6.07
C TYR A 248 3.39 12.35 -6.51
N SER A 249 2.89 11.43 -5.70
CA SER A 249 2.78 10.02 -6.06
C SER A 249 1.85 9.81 -7.25
N ASN A 250 0.74 10.55 -7.28
CA ASN A 250 -0.20 10.50 -8.40
C ASN A 250 0.40 11.03 -9.70
N TYR A 251 1.20 12.09 -9.64
CA TYR A 251 1.91 12.59 -10.83
C TYR A 251 3.08 11.69 -11.28
N SER A 252 3.54 10.77 -10.44
CA SER A 252 4.67 9.88 -10.75
C SER A 252 4.28 8.63 -11.53
N ILE A 253 3.00 8.30 -11.62
CA ILE A 253 2.50 7.15 -12.41
C ILE A 253 2.19 7.54 -13.86
N SER A 254 2.25 6.56 -14.76
CA SER A 254 2.05 6.80 -16.20
C SER A 254 0.63 7.26 -16.55
N ARG A 255 -0.35 6.92 -15.72
CA ARG A 255 -1.77 7.27 -15.89
C ARG A 255 -2.30 7.86 -14.59
N PRO A 256 -2.10 9.17 -14.33
CA PRO A 256 -2.56 9.83 -13.11
C PRO A 256 -4.05 9.60 -12.87
N LEU A 257 -4.40 9.36 -11.62
CA LEU A 257 -5.77 9.11 -11.18
C LEU A 257 -6.50 10.43 -10.94
N GLN A 258 -7.80 10.46 -11.19
CA GLN A 258 -8.68 11.48 -10.69
C GLN A 258 -9.01 11.15 -9.22
N ILE A 259 -8.41 11.87 -8.28
CA ILE A 259 -8.57 11.57 -6.84
C ILE A 259 -9.72 12.41 -6.26
N ASP A 260 -10.70 11.74 -5.64
CA ASP A 260 -11.76 12.36 -4.87
C ASP A 260 -11.55 12.18 -3.37
N TYR A 261 -11.53 13.28 -2.64
CA TYR A 261 -11.44 13.31 -1.18
C TYR A 261 -12.80 13.57 -0.49
N SER A 262 -13.83 13.85 -1.27
CA SER A 262 -15.15 14.26 -0.76
C SER A 262 -16.10 13.10 -0.53
N PHE A 263 -15.76 11.92 -1.04
CA PHE A 263 -16.63 10.74 -1.05
C PHE A 263 -18.00 11.08 -1.60
N TYR A 264 -18.04 11.37 -2.90
CA TYR A 264 -19.24 11.79 -3.67
C TYR A 264 -19.83 13.12 -3.24
N GLY A 265 -19.04 14.04 -2.65
CA GLY A 265 -19.48 15.37 -2.26
C GLY A 265 -20.40 15.43 -1.03
N SER A 266 -20.45 14.38 -0.23
CA SER A 266 -21.31 14.31 0.96
C SER A 266 -20.50 14.20 2.26
N PRO A 267 -20.33 15.31 3.02
CA PRO A 267 -19.58 15.28 4.29
C PRO A 267 -20.14 14.31 5.34
N SER A 268 -21.46 14.16 5.42
CA SER A 268 -22.09 13.21 6.34
C SER A 268 -21.81 11.76 5.96
N PHE A 269 -21.84 11.46 4.67
CA PHE A 269 -21.53 10.17 4.09
C PHE A 269 -20.05 9.82 4.30
N LEU A 270 -19.15 10.75 3.99
CA LEU A 270 -17.72 10.64 4.27
C LEU A 270 -17.45 10.30 5.74
N LYS A 271 -18.04 11.07 6.67
CA LYS A 271 -17.88 10.86 8.13
C LYS A 271 -18.37 9.49 8.58
N THR A 272 -19.44 8.98 7.99
CA THR A 272 -20.00 7.65 8.30
C THR A 272 -19.09 6.55 7.76
N PHE A 273 -18.74 6.60 6.47
CA PHE A 273 -17.94 5.58 5.84
C PHE A 273 -16.50 5.50 6.36
N TYR A 274 -15.92 6.64 6.76
CA TYR A 274 -14.60 6.64 7.40
C TYR A 274 -14.54 5.74 8.65
N LYS A 275 -15.69 5.47 9.32
CA LYS A 275 -15.74 4.64 10.52
C LYS A 275 -15.96 3.15 10.27
N LEU A 276 -16.19 2.76 9.00
CA LEU A 276 -16.66 1.41 8.64
C LEU A 276 -15.58 0.50 8.07
N SER A 277 -14.29 0.92 8.11
CA SER A 277 -13.22 0.08 7.61
C SER A 277 -11.97 0.09 8.51
N ASP A 278 -11.01 -0.76 8.21
CA ASP A 278 -9.91 -1.21 9.06
C ASP A 278 -8.90 -0.13 9.47
N HIS A 279 -8.88 1.03 8.83
CA HIS A 279 -8.07 2.18 9.26
C HIS A 279 -8.62 2.83 10.55
N TYR A 280 -9.92 2.71 10.81
CA TYR A 280 -10.58 3.43 11.90
C TYR A 280 -10.12 3.00 13.32
N PRO A 281 -9.90 1.72 13.64
CA PRO A 281 -9.33 1.31 14.92
C PRO A 281 -7.98 1.97 15.23
N PHE A 282 -7.12 2.17 14.23
CA PHE A 282 -5.83 2.86 14.39
C PHE A 282 -6.03 4.37 14.58
N TYR A 283 -6.92 4.98 13.80
CA TYR A 283 -7.27 6.39 13.97
C TYR A 283 -7.76 6.71 15.38
N LYS A 284 -8.53 5.80 16.00
CA LYS A 284 -8.97 5.95 17.40
C LYS A 284 -7.83 5.99 18.44
N LEU A 285 -6.65 5.51 18.08
CA LEU A 285 -5.42 5.59 18.88
C LEU A 285 -4.60 6.85 18.57
N GLY A 286 -5.14 7.79 17.76
CA GLY A 286 -4.45 9.00 17.36
C GLY A 286 -3.45 8.80 16.21
N ILE A 287 -3.48 7.64 15.53
CA ILE A 287 -2.60 7.36 14.39
C ILE A 287 -3.23 7.96 13.12
N PRO A 288 -2.48 8.76 12.32
CA PRO A 288 -2.94 9.20 11.02
C PRO A 288 -3.31 8.01 10.12
N ALA A 289 -4.51 8.01 9.56
CA ALA A 289 -4.98 6.86 8.79
C ALA A 289 -5.86 7.30 7.62
N ILE A 290 -5.65 6.66 6.47
CA ILE A 290 -6.47 6.84 5.26
C ILE A 290 -7.03 5.51 4.78
N MET A 291 -8.18 5.58 4.14
CA MET A 291 -8.76 4.50 3.35
C MET A 291 -8.68 4.85 1.87
N VAL A 292 -8.20 3.93 1.07
CA VAL A 292 -8.12 4.03 -0.39
C VAL A 292 -9.14 3.06 -0.99
N THR A 293 -10.07 3.57 -1.82
CA THR A 293 -11.19 2.78 -2.34
C THR A 293 -11.63 3.22 -3.73
N CYS A 294 -12.30 2.34 -4.47
CA CYS A 294 -13.03 2.71 -5.69
C CYS A 294 -14.51 3.07 -5.42
N GLY A 295 -14.90 3.15 -4.15
CA GLY A 295 -16.26 3.51 -3.75
C GLY A 295 -17.21 2.34 -3.69
N ILE A 296 -18.51 2.66 -3.57
CA ILE A 296 -19.57 1.68 -3.38
C ILE A 296 -20.33 1.50 -4.69
N ASN A 297 -20.46 0.27 -5.13
CA ASN A 297 -21.18 -0.09 -6.35
C ASN A 297 -22.28 -1.13 -6.08
N ASN A 298 -23.09 -1.40 -7.09
CA ASN A 298 -24.24 -2.29 -6.95
C ASN A 298 -23.90 -3.77 -6.72
N ASN A 299 -22.64 -4.19 -6.85
CA ASN A 299 -22.21 -5.56 -6.62
C ASN A 299 -21.68 -5.80 -5.19
N ASN A 300 -21.41 -4.73 -4.43
CA ASN A 300 -20.91 -4.87 -3.07
C ASN A 300 -21.86 -5.68 -2.21
N TYR A 301 -21.33 -6.61 -1.42
CA TYR A 301 -22.10 -7.55 -0.58
C TYR A 301 -23.08 -8.43 -1.34
N LYS A 302 -22.82 -8.71 -2.62
CA LYS A 302 -23.68 -9.58 -3.46
C LYS A 302 -22.91 -10.73 -4.10
N THR A 303 -23.66 -11.74 -4.52
CA THR A 303 -23.13 -12.88 -5.29
C THR A 303 -22.60 -12.47 -6.67
N THR A 304 -22.91 -11.25 -7.11
CA THR A 304 -22.47 -10.66 -8.37
C THR A 304 -21.10 -9.97 -8.27
N ASP A 305 -20.50 -9.84 -7.09
CA ASP A 305 -19.14 -9.32 -6.94
C ASP A 305 -18.11 -10.36 -7.40
N THR A 306 -17.97 -10.47 -8.71
CA THR A 306 -17.13 -11.45 -9.39
C THR A 306 -15.99 -10.81 -10.15
N GLU A 307 -14.98 -11.59 -10.49
CA GLU A 307 -13.79 -11.17 -11.26
C GLU A 307 -14.15 -10.46 -12.58
N LYS A 308 -15.28 -10.77 -13.18
CA LYS A 308 -15.74 -10.18 -14.45
C LYS A 308 -15.86 -8.66 -14.41
N PHE A 309 -16.09 -8.07 -13.24
CA PHE A 309 -16.23 -6.63 -13.06
C PHE A 309 -14.94 -5.91 -12.68
N ILE A 310 -13.84 -6.65 -12.53
CA ILE A 310 -12.54 -6.05 -12.20
C ILE A 310 -11.95 -5.32 -13.41
N ALA A 311 -11.70 -4.04 -13.23
CA ALA A 311 -11.08 -3.17 -14.24
C ALA A 311 -9.55 -3.19 -14.06
N TYR A 312 -8.86 -4.22 -14.56
CA TYR A 312 -7.44 -4.47 -14.31
C TYR A 312 -6.50 -3.31 -14.69
N ASN A 313 -6.86 -2.48 -15.68
CA ASN A 313 -6.07 -1.29 -16.01
C ASN A 313 -6.17 -0.21 -14.92
N ALA A 314 -7.35 -0.01 -14.35
CA ALA A 314 -7.55 0.92 -13.24
C ALA A 314 -6.92 0.37 -11.95
N LEU A 315 -7.11 -0.92 -11.66
CA LEU A 315 -6.48 -1.58 -10.52
C LEU A 315 -4.95 -1.49 -10.58
N LEU A 316 -4.34 -1.70 -11.75
CA LEU A 316 -2.90 -1.53 -11.94
C LEU A 316 -2.47 -0.10 -11.62
N SER A 317 -3.12 0.92 -12.20
CA SER A 317 -2.79 2.33 -11.94
C SER A 317 -2.93 2.70 -10.45
N ARG A 318 -3.95 2.18 -9.77
CA ARG A 318 -4.16 2.36 -8.33
C ARG A 318 -3.07 1.69 -7.50
N THR A 319 -2.64 0.49 -7.91
CA THR A 319 -1.55 -0.24 -7.22
C THR A 319 -0.19 0.44 -7.47
N GLU A 320 0.06 0.94 -8.67
CA GLU A 320 1.25 1.75 -8.98
C GLU A 320 1.28 3.06 -8.17
N PHE A 321 0.15 3.72 -8.02
CA PHE A 321 0.01 4.90 -7.14
C PHE A 321 0.35 4.56 -5.68
N LEU A 322 -0.16 3.45 -5.16
CA LEU A 322 0.14 2.99 -3.80
C LEU A 322 1.63 2.66 -3.62
N PHE A 323 2.27 2.10 -4.64
CA PHE A 323 3.72 1.87 -4.62
C PHE A 323 4.50 3.19 -4.58
N GLU A 324 4.13 4.17 -5.41
CA GLU A 324 4.76 5.50 -5.41
C GLU A 324 4.59 6.21 -4.07
N LEU A 325 3.40 6.11 -3.46
CA LEU A 325 3.15 6.65 -2.13
C LEU A 325 4.03 5.95 -1.09
N LEU A 326 4.05 4.62 -1.08
CA LEU A 326 4.90 3.85 -0.17
C LEU A 326 6.39 4.20 -0.34
N TRP A 327 6.84 4.34 -1.60
CA TRP A 327 8.21 4.78 -1.89
C TRP A 327 8.53 6.12 -1.23
N ARG A 328 7.66 7.11 -1.37
CA ARG A 328 7.88 8.46 -0.82
C ARG A 328 7.92 8.51 0.69
N ILE A 329 6.98 7.81 1.34
CA ILE A 329 6.86 7.85 2.80
C ILE A 329 7.82 6.91 3.51
N ALA A 330 8.34 5.87 2.85
CA ALA A 330 9.17 4.84 3.48
C ALA A 330 10.64 4.87 3.05
N PHE A 331 10.98 5.28 1.84
CA PHE A 331 12.32 5.28 1.25
C PHE A 331 12.81 6.69 0.99
#